data_5cb44cf3fb34342ef592caa7c623b683
#
_entry.id   5cb44cf3fb34342ef592caa7c623b683
#
_cell.length_a   1.000
_cell.length_b   1.000
_cell.length_c   1.000
_cell.angle_alpha   90.00
_cell.angle_beta   90.00
_cell.angle_gamma   90.00
#
_symmetry.space_group_name_H-M   'P 1'
#
loop_
_entity.id
_entity.type
_entity.pdbx_description
1 polymer ?
#
loop_
_entity_poly.entity_id
_entity_poly.type
_entity_poly.pdbx_seq_one_letter_code
_entity_poly.pdbx_strand_id
1 'polypeptide(L)'
;KSETYKSYKIVFDKSKRQINVDTIRHIFTFDLLKNINPPSSVCVIGDGKCHFVIGNLLTFPNSRIFSINLSETLINDYLILKEMKILDDTEIQVIENEHDAILENKKLILIPSHIKEFLLNKRIDLFVNIASFQEMTIDEIENYFRIIKSNNPLFYCCNREYKKLVGGEELYFDNYPWGN
;
A
#
# COMPACT_ATOMS: atom_id res chain seq x y z
N LYS A 1 1.21 -10.05 -22.81
CA LYS A 1 1.72 -9.71 -21.47
C LYS A 1 2.03 -8.23 -21.47
N SER A 2 1.49 -7.46 -20.50
CA SER A 2 1.68 -6.01 -20.39
C SER A 2 3.14 -5.66 -20.08
N GLU A 3 3.52 -4.39 -20.27
CA GLU A 3 4.85 -3.88 -19.86
C GLU A 3 5.03 -4.00 -18.34
N THR A 4 3.96 -3.73 -17.56
CA THR A 4 3.96 -3.92 -16.10
C THR A 4 4.32 -5.36 -15.73
N TYR A 5 3.73 -6.37 -16.40
CA TYR A 5 4.09 -7.77 -16.19
C TYR A 5 5.57 -8.03 -16.47
N LYS A 6 6.11 -7.49 -17.57
CA LYS A 6 7.54 -7.68 -17.90
C LYS A 6 8.45 -7.09 -16.84
N SER A 7 8.13 -5.88 -16.36
CA SER A 7 8.90 -5.21 -15.31
C SER A 7 8.92 -6.01 -14.00
N TYR A 8 7.74 -6.47 -13.54
CA TYR A 8 7.65 -7.35 -12.37
C TYR A 8 8.46 -8.64 -12.56
N LYS A 9 8.34 -9.26 -13.75
CA LYS A 9 9.04 -10.51 -14.04
C LYS A 9 10.55 -10.36 -13.92
N ILE A 10 11.11 -9.29 -14.47
CA ILE A 10 12.57 -9.01 -14.40
C ILE A 10 13.03 -8.94 -12.94
N VAL A 11 12.31 -8.20 -12.11
CA VAL A 11 12.65 -8.00 -10.69
C VAL A 11 12.48 -9.29 -9.89
N PHE A 12 11.39 -10.03 -10.12
CA PHE A 12 11.10 -11.28 -9.42
C PHE A 12 12.06 -12.41 -9.82
N ASP A 13 12.44 -12.50 -11.10
CA ASP A 13 13.44 -13.49 -11.57
C ASP A 13 14.81 -13.22 -10.92
N LYS A 14 15.25 -11.95 -10.83
CA LYS A 14 16.51 -11.58 -10.18
C LYS A 14 16.54 -11.98 -8.70
N SER A 15 15.44 -11.88 -8.01
CA SER A 15 15.30 -12.24 -6.58
C SER A 15 14.81 -13.68 -6.35
N LYS A 16 14.73 -14.50 -7.42
CA LYS A 16 14.24 -15.89 -7.40
C LYS A 16 12.83 -16.02 -6.80
N ARG A 17 12.01 -14.99 -6.90
CA ARG A 17 10.61 -14.98 -6.47
C ARG A 17 9.70 -15.40 -7.62
N GLN A 18 8.60 -16.04 -7.28
CA GLN A 18 7.61 -16.45 -8.27
C GLN A 18 6.46 -15.43 -8.36
N ILE A 19 6.02 -15.16 -9.59
CA ILE A 19 4.77 -14.44 -9.82
C ILE A 19 3.61 -15.37 -9.45
N ASN A 20 2.85 -14.97 -8.45
CA ASN A 20 1.65 -15.66 -7.97
C ASN A 20 0.38 -14.86 -8.27
N VAL A 21 -0.78 -15.34 -7.81
CA VAL A 21 -2.08 -14.69 -8.03
C VAL A 21 -2.11 -13.28 -7.44
N ASP A 22 -1.51 -13.06 -6.27
CA ASP A 22 -1.46 -11.74 -5.65
C ASP A 22 -0.62 -10.78 -6.48
N THR A 23 0.56 -11.22 -6.94
CA THR A 23 1.39 -10.42 -7.86
C THR A 23 0.62 -10.05 -9.13
N ILE A 24 -0.14 -10.98 -9.71
CA ILE A 24 -0.96 -10.73 -10.93
C ILE A 24 -2.02 -9.67 -10.64
N ARG A 25 -2.66 -9.70 -9.47
CA ARG A 25 -3.64 -8.67 -9.06
C ARG A 25 -3.00 -7.28 -9.05
N HIS A 26 -1.80 -7.15 -8.48
CA HIS A 26 -1.07 -5.89 -8.47
C HIS A 26 -0.64 -5.45 -9.87
N ILE A 27 -0.23 -6.37 -10.75
CA ILE A 27 0.08 -6.05 -12.14
C ILE A 27 -1.13 -5.45 -12.85
N PHE A 28 -2.32 -6.03 -12.71
CA PHE A 28 -3.55 -5.46 -13.27
C PHE A 28 -3.90 -4.10 -12.66
N THR A 29 -3.69 -3.94 -11.35
CA THR A 29 -3.87 -2.64 -10.69
C THR A 29 -2.98 -1.59 -11.32
N PHE A 30 -1.68 -1.86 -11.54
CA PHE A 30 -0.78 -0.90 -12.17
C PHE A 30 -1.07 -0.69 -13.66
N ASP A 31 -1.54 -1.71 -14.38
CA ASP A 31 -2.01 -1.54 -15.76
C ASP A 31 -3.21 -0.58 -15.86
N LEU A 32 -4.02 -0.48 -14.79
CA LEU A 32 -5.08 0.51 -14.65
C LEU A 32 -4.53 1.88 -14.21
N LEU A 33 -3.75 1.90 -13.13
CA LEU A 33 -3.26 3.14 -12.49
C LEU A 33 -2.31 3.95 -13.39
N LYS A 34 -1.55 3.31 -14.29
CA LYS A 34 -0.69 4.04 -15.22
C LYS A 34 -1.42 5.00 -16.17
N ASN A 35 -2.77 4.91 -16.23
CA ASN A 35 -3.59 5.79 -17.05
C ASN A 35 -4.04 7.07 -16.32
N ILE A 36 -3.74 7.21 -15.04
CA ILE A 36 -3.94 8.45 -14.29
C ILE A 36 -2.68 9.32 -14.34
N ASN A 37 -2.82 10.59 -13.98
CA ASN A 37 -1.64 11.44 -13.78
C ASN A 37 -0.75 10.82 -12.71
N PRO A 38 0.58 10.74 -12.95
CA PRO A 38 1.50 10.15 -11.98
C PRO A 38 1.38 10.85 -10.62
N PRO A 39 1.04 10.14 -9.53
CA PRO A 39 0.93 10.73 -8.21
C PRO A 39 2.32 11.07 -7.67
N SER A 40 2.46 12.21 -6.96
CA SER A 40 3.69 12.55 -6.24
C SER A 40 3.83 11.77 -4.95
N SER A 41 2.70 11.34 -4.38
CA SER A 41 2.63 10.60 -3.13
C SER A 41 1.55 9.52 -3.17
N VAL A 42 1.90 8.32 -2.73
CA VAL A 42 1.01 7.16 -2.71
C VAL A 42 1.04 6.51 -1.33
N CYS A 43 -0.13 6.21 -0.78
CA CYS A 43 -0.25 5.44 0.44
C CYS A 43 -0.89 4.08 0.15
N VAL A 44 -0.20 3.00 0.48
CA VAL A 44 -0.76 1.64 0.47
C VAL A 44 -1.09 1.18 1.87
N ILE A 45 -2.31 0.67 2.05
CA ILE A 45 -2.81 0.12 3.31
C ILE A 45 -2.84 -1.40 3.20
N GLY A 46 -1.93 -2.07 3.90
CA GLY A 46 -1.88 -3.54 3.99
C GLY A 46 -1.31 -4.26 2.77
N ASP A 47 -0.12 -3.88 2.29
CA ASP A 47 0.54 -4.52 1.12
C ASP A 47 1.04 -5.95 1.37
N GLY A 48 1.22 -6.36 2.60
CA GLY A 48 1.51 -7.74 3.03
C GLY A 48 2.75 -8.45 2.49
N LYS A 49 3.25 -8.14 1.32
CA LYS A 49 4.45 -8.77 0.70
C LYS A 49 5.18 -7.81 -0.25
N CYS A 50 5.06 -6.54 -0.04
CA CYS A 50 5.65 -5.48 -0.89
C CYS A 50 5.24 -5.50 -2.36
N HIS A 51 4.19 -6.21 -2.74
CA HIS A 51 3.81 -6.30 -4.15
C HIS A 51 3.44 -4.92 -4.71
N PHE A 52 2.67 -4.14 -3.95
CA PHE A 52 2.30 -2.79 -4.38
C PHE A 52 3.50 -1.84 -4.34
N VAL A 53 4.30 -1.86 -3.27
CA VAL A 53 5.51 -1.02 -3.16
C VAL A 53 6.44 -1.27 -4.34
N ILE A 54 6.72 -2.53 -4.68
CA ILE A 54 7.54 -2.90 -5.84
C ILE A 54 6.94 -2.35 -7.13
N GLY A 55 5.65 -2.55 -7.35
CA GLY A 55 4.97 -2.07 -8.56
C GLY A 55 4.97 -0.55 -8.67
N ASN A 56 4.82 0.16 -7.55
CA ASN A 56 4.87 1.61 -7.53
C ASN A 56 6.26 2.13 -7.91
N LEU A 57 7.32 1.54 -7.36
CA LEU A 57 8.69 1.88 -7.72
C LEU A 57 9.00 1.67 -9.20
N LEU A 58 8.38 0.65 -9.82
CA LEU A 58 8.54 0.34 -11.24
C LEU A 58 7.70 1.25 -12.15
N THR A 59 6.52 1.66 -11.69
CA THR A 59 5.54 2.40 -12.52
C THR A 59 5.61 3.90 -12.31
N PHE A 60 5.78 4.34 -11.06
CA PHE A 60 5.85 5.75 -10.65
C PHE A 60 7.14 6.01 -9.87
N PRO A 61 8.31 5.95 -10.52
CA PRO A 61 9.60 6.01 -9.84
C PRO A 61 9.87 7.31 -9.08
N ASN A 62 9.13 8.36 -9.33
CA ASN A 62 9.25 9.64 -8.65
C ASN A 62 8.28 9.84 -7.49
N SER A 63 7.34 8.92 -7.27
CA SER A 63 6.41 9.00 -6.14
C SER A 63 7.09 8.69 -4.82
N ARG A 64 6.71 9.39 -3.76
CA ARG A 64 6.98 8.97 -2.38
C ARG A 64 5.92 7.96 -1.96
N ILE A 65 6.35 6.89 -1.31
CA ILE A 65 5.47 5.79 -0.92
C ILE A 65 5.33 5.78 0.59
N PHE A 66 4.10 5.74 1.06
CA PHE A 66 3.72 5.48 2.45
C PHE A 66 3.13 4.07 2.53
N SER A 67 3.73 3.18 3.30
CA SER A 67 3.23 1.82 3.48
C SER A 67 2.78 1.63 4.92
N ILE A 68 1.48 1.42 5.12
CA ILE A 68 0.90 1.13 6.43
C ILE A 68 0.65 -0.36 6.54
N ASN A 69 1.15 -0.95 7.62
CA ASN A 69 0.91 -2.36 7.93
C ASN A 69 1.10 -2.64 9.42
N LEU A 70 0.81 -3.87 9.84
CA LEU A 70 1.23 -4.37 11.14
C LEU A 70 2.75 -4.34 11.24
N SER A 71 3.29 -4.08 12.43
CA SER A 71 4.74 -3.93 12.64
C SER A 71 5.53 -5.14 12.15
N GLU A 72 5.04 -6.36 12.41
CA GLU A 72 5.67 -7.60 11.98
C GLU A 72 5.69 -7.73 10.45
N THR A 73 4.64 -7.26 9.80
CA THR A 73 4.56 -7.27 8.33
C THR A 73 5.53 -6.24 7.75
N LEU A 74 5.65 -5.05 8.33
CA LEU A 74 6.61 -4.03 7.88
C LEU A 74 8.06 -4.50 7.98
N ILE A 75 8.40 -5.26 9.03
CA ILE A 75 9.73 -5.88 9.16
C ILE A 75 9.97 -6.84 7.99
N ASN A 76 9.01 -7.70 7.70
CA ASN A 76 9.11 -8.62 6.58
C ASN A 76 9.21 -7.88 5.24
N ASP A 77 8.42 -6.83 5.05
CA ASP A 77 8.44 -5.98 3.86
C ASP A 77 9.81 -5.32 3.67
N TYR A 78 10.40 -4.79 4.75
CA TYR A 78 11.75 -4.23 4.73
C TYR A 78 12.80 -5.28 4.30
N LEU A 79 12.74 -6.49 4.88
CA LEU A 79 13.66 -7.58 4.55
C LEU A 79 13.53 -8.01 3.08
N ILE A 80 12.31 -8.06 2.55
CA ILE A 80 12.05 -8.35 1.13
C ILE A 80 12.72 -7.30 0.23
N LEU A 81 12.51 -6.01 0.50
CA LEU A 81 13.07 -4.92 -0.31
C LEU A 81 14.60 -4.92 -0.26
N LYS A 82 15.17 -5.22 0.90
CA LYS A 82 16.62 -5.33 1.09
C LYS A 82 17.20 -6.51 0.31
N GLU A 83 16.57 -7.69 0.37
CA GLU A 83 16.98 -8.87 -0.42
C GLU A 83 16.92 -8.57 -1.92
N MET A 84 15.87 -7.88 -2.36
CA MET A 84 15.66 -7.54 -3.77
C MET A 84 16.57 -6.40 -4.27
N LYS A 85 17.22 -5.66 -3.38
CA LYS A 85 18.09 -4.50 -3.67
C LYS A 85 17.40 -3.45 -4.57
N ILE A 86 16.13 -3.16 -4.28
CA ILE A 86 15.32 -2.21 -5.04
C ILE A 86 15.45 -0.80 -4.48
N LEU A 87 15.67 -0.69 -3.17
CA LEU A 87 15.90 0.56 -2.44
C LEU A 87 17.10 0.41 -1.52
N ASP A 88 17.84 1.49 -1.35
CA ASP A 88 18.86 1.56 -0.31
C ASP A 88 18.24 1.88 1.05
N ASP A 89 18.87 1.42 2.13
CA ASP A 89 18.39 1.70 3.50
C ASP A 89 18.28 3.21 3.78
N THR A 90 19.10 4.03 3.10
CA THR A 90 19.07 5.49 3.19
C THR A 90 17.80 6.11 2.60
N GLU A 91 17.08 5.39 1.74
CA GLU A 91 15.84 5.82 1.12
C GLU A 91 14.60 5.41 1.91
N ILE A 92 14.77 4.60 2.97
CA ILE A 92 13.67 4.09 3.81
C ILE A 92 13.66 4.83 5.14
N GLN A 93 12.46 5.18 5.61
CA GLN A 93 12.21 5.72 6.95
C GLN A 93 11.11 4.92 7.62
N VAL A 94 11.32 4.57 8.89
CA VAL A 94 10.25 4.04 9.76
C VAL A 94 9.74 5.20 10.61
N ILE A 95 8.44 5.33 10.71
CA ILE A 95 7.77 6.27 11.63
C ILE A 95 7.58 5.58 12.96
N GLU A 96 8.05 6.20 14.02
CA GLU A 96 7.99 5.65 15.38
C GLU A 96 6.87 6.30 16.21
N ASN A 97 6.49 7.53 15.85
CA ASN A 97 5.41 8.27 16.49
C ASN A 97 4.72 9.27 15.53
N GLU A 98 3.54 9.75 15.93
CA GLU A 98 2.70 10.62 15.10
C GLU A 98 3.31 12.00 14.80
N HIS A 99 4.33 12.42 15.55
CA HIS A 99 4.97 13.73 15.42
C HIS A 99 6.28 13.69 14.64
N ASP A 100 6.67 12.51 14.14
CA ASP A 100 7.90 12.38 13.37
C ASP A 100 7.87 13.26 12.11
N ALA A 101 9.01 13.85 11.81
CA ALA A 101 9.21 14.56 10.55
C ALA A 101 9.55 13.60 9.42
N ILE A 102 8.96 13.81 8.26
CA ILE A 102 9.35 13.07 7.05
C ILE A 102 10.62 13.73 6.48
N LEU A 103 11.68 12.95 6.37
CA LEU A 103 12.93 13.40 5.79
C LEU A 103 12.83 13.51 4.27
N GLU A 104 13.42 14.54 3.68
CA GLU A 104 13.26 14.88 2.25
C GLU A 104 13.75 13.79 1.31
N ASN A 105 14.86 13.15 1.65
CA ASN A 105 15.50 12.11 0.83
C ASN A 105 14.84 10.72 0.93
N LYS A 106 13.76 10.59 1.70
CA LYS A 106 13.10 9.29 1.91
C LYS A 106 12.05 9.02 0.84
N LYS A 107 12.22 7.88 0.21
CA LYS A 107 11.36 7.36 -0.86
C LYS A 107 10.22 6.51 -0.32
N LEU A 108 10.53 5.66 0.66
CA LEU A 108 9.58 4.77 1.31
C LEU A 108 9.48 5.10 2.79
N ILE A 109 8.25 5.37 3.23
CA ILE A 109 7.91 5.64 4.61
C ILE A 109 7.09 4.45 5.14
N LEU A 110 7.64 3.72 6.09
CA LEU A 110 6.99 2.58 6.74
C LEU A 110 6.27 3.07 8.00
N ILE A 111 4.97 2.81 8.09
CA ILE A 111 4.11 3.32 9.16
C ILE A 111 3.42 2.13 9.85
N PRO A 112 3.77 1.82 11.11
CA PRO A 112 3.01 0.87 11.90
C PRO A 112 1.54 1.27 12.02
N SER A 113 0.62 0.31 11.85
CA SER A 113 -0.82 0.59 11.80
C SER A 113 -1.37 1.26 13.06
N HIS A 114 -0.73 1.05 14.23
CA HIS A 114 -1.14 1.65 15.50
C HIS A 114 -0.84 3.16 15.59
N ILE A 115 -0.01 3.71 14.67
CA ILE A 115 0.26 5.15 14.54
C ILE A 115 -0.22 5.70 13.18
N LYS A 116 -1.22 5.08 12.57
CA LYS A 116 -1.78 5.50 11.29
C LYS A 116 -2.27 6.95 11.26
N GLU A 117 -2.62 7.52 12.42
CA GLU A 117 -3.01 8.92 12.60
C GLU A 117 -1.93 9.90 12.11
N PHE A 118 -0.68 9.46 12.03
CA PHE A 118 0.42 10.19 11.39
C PHE A 118 0.04 10.74 10.00
N LEU A 119 -0.85 10.07 9.27
CA LEU A 119 -1.30 10.48 7.94
C LEU A 119 -2.41 11.53 7.93
N LEU A 120 -3.00 11.87 9.07
CA LEU A 120 -4.00 12.93 9.12
C LEU A 120 -3.40 14.24 8.58
N ASN A 121 -4.14 14.86 7.66
CA ASN A 121 -3.74 16.14 7.03
C ASN A 121 -2.39 16.12 6.28
N LYS A 122 -1.88 14.95 5.92
CA LYS A 122 -0.77 14.84 4.96
C LYS A 122 -1.32 15.02 3.55
N ARG A 123 -0.47 15.49 2.64
CA ARG A 123 -0.84 15.53 1.21
C ARG A 123 -0.49 14.21 0.56
N ILE A 124 -1.50 13.34 0.42
CA ILE A 124 -1.39 12.06 -0.27
C ILE A 124 -2.29 12.11 -1.50
N ASP A 125 -1.73 11.91 -2.70
CA ASP A 125 -2.47 12.01 -3.96
C ASP A 125 -3.30 10.76 -4.25
N LEU A 126 -2.80 9.58 -3.83
CA LEU A 126 -3.44 8.30 -4.07
C LEU A 126 -3.37 7.42 -2.83
N PHE A 127 -4.51 6.97 -2.34
CA PHE A 127 -4.60 5.86 -1.41
C PHE A 127 -4.97 4.56 -2.13
N VAL A 128 -4.40 3.46 -1.67
CA VAL A 128 -4.63 2.13 -2.25
C VAL A 128 -4.86 1.12 -1.15
N ASN A 129 -5.94 0.33 -1.30
CA ASN A 129 -6.19 -0.85 -0.47
C ASN A 129 -6.57 -2.02 -1.37
N ILE A 130 -5.79 -3.11 -1.27
CA ILE A 130 -6.02 -4.31 -2.06
C ILE A 130 -6.07 -5.52 -1.14
N ALA A 131 -7.26 -6.07 -0.99
CA ALA A 131 -7.53 -7.30 -0.24
C ALA A 131 -7.13 -7.26 1.25
N SER A 132 -6.94 -6.07 1.85
CA SER A 132 -6.59 -5.96 3.27
C SER A 132 -7.76 -5.47 4.13
N PHE A 133 -8.62 -4.58 3.67
CA PHE A 133 -9.82 -4.17 4.42
C PHE A 133 -10.74 -5.35 4.73
N GLN A 134 -10.82 -6.31 3.84
CA GLN A 134 -11.59 -7.53 4.05
C GLN A 134 -11.11 -8.41 5.22
N GLU A 135 -9.99 -8.10 5.83
CA GLU A 135 -9.42 -8.80 7.01
C GLU A 135 -9.48 -7.93 8.27
N MET A 136 -10.06 -6.73 8.21
CA MET A 136 -10.19 -5.77 9.29
C MET A 136 -11.65 -5.70 9.77
N THR A 137 -11.87 -5.27 11.02
CA THR A 137 -13.23 -4.95 11.51
C THR A 137 -13.77 -3.70 10.82
N ILE A 138 -15.11 -3.51 10.85
CA ILE A 138 -15.71 -2.32 10.25
C ILE A 138 -15.22 -1.04 10.95
N ASP A 139 -15.05 -1.06 12.26
CA ASP A 139 -14.55 0.09 13.03
C ASP A 139 -13.13 0.49 12.55
N GLU A 140 -12.28 -0.48 12.27
CA GLU A 140 -10.93 -0.21 11.76
C GLU A 140 -10.97 0.35 10.33
N ILE A 141 -11.87 -0.16 9.49
CA ILE A 141 -12.11 0.37 8.14
C ILE A 141 -12.58 1.83 8.23
N GLU A 142 -13.52 2.16 9.13
CA GLU A 142 -14.00 3.52 9.36
C GLU A 142 -12.86 4.47 9.76
N ASN A 143 -11.96 4.02 10.63
CA ASN A 143 -10.78 4.80 11.00
C ASN A 143 -9.89 5.12 9.80
N TYR A 144 -9.64 4.14 8.91
CA TYR A 144 -8.90 4.41 7.68
C TYR A 144 -9.64 5.35 6.73
N PHE A 145 -10.95 5.22 6.59
CA PHE A 145 -11.74 6.13 5.77
C PHE A 145 -11.68 7.58 6.28
N ARG A 146 -11.66 7.80 7.60
CA ARG A 146 -11.46 9.13 8.19
C ARG A 146 -10.11 9.73 7.76
N ILE A 147 -9.04 8.95 7.79
CA ILE A 147 -7.70 9.37 7.34
C ILE A 147 -7.69 9.65 5.83
N ILE A 148 -8.27 8.77 5.03
CA ILE A 148 -8.37 8.95 3.57
C ILE A 148 -9.13 10.25 3.27
N LYS A 149 -10.31 10.45 3.85
CA LYS A 149 -11.12 11.66 3.62
C LYS A 149 -10.41 12.95 4.02
N SER A 150 -9.60 12.94 5.10
CA SER A 150 -8.83 14.11 5.51
C SER A 150 -7.79 14.57 4.47
N ASN A 151 -7.37 13.68 3.59
CA ASN A 151 -6.41 13.94 2.52
C ASN A 151 -7.05 14.32 1.18
N ASN A 152 -8.34 14.03 1.00
CA ASN A 152 -9.10 14.21 -0.24
C ASN A 152 -8.37 13.66 -1.50
N PRO A 153 -7.89 12.42 -1.48
CA PRO A 153 -7.09 11.81 -2.54
C PRO A 153 -7.95 11.12 -3.59
N LEU A 154 -7.29 10.61 -4.65
CA LEU A 154 -7.83 9.45 -5.35
C LEU A 154 -7.75 8.24 -4.42
N PHE A 155 -8.78 7.39 -4.45
CA PHE A 155 -8.80 6.16 -3.67
C PHE A 155 -9.10 4.96 -4.57
N TYR A 156 -8.13 4.04 -4.64
CA TYR A 156 -8.30 2.74 -5.28
C TYR A 156 -8.51 1.66 -4.22
N CYS A 157 -9.68 1.01 -4.25
CA CYS A 157 -10.04 -0.04 -3.30
C CYS A 157 -10.48 -1.30 -4.06
N CYS A 158 -9.84 -2.43 -3.77
CA CYS A 158 -10.14 -3.72 -4.37
C CYS A 158 -10.22 -4.80 -3.29
N ASN A 159 -11.41 -5.12 -2.84
CA ASN A 159 -11.70 -6.13 -1.83
C ASN A 159 -12.82 -7.07 -2.29
N ARG A 160 -13.09 -8.12 -1.53
CA ARG A 160 -14.22 -9.01 -1.80
C ARG A 160 -15.53 -8.30 -1.55
N GLU A 161 -16.56 -8.65 -2.30
CA GLU A 161 -17.93 -8.18 -2.08
C GLU A 161 -18.44 -8.58 -0.69
N TYR A 162 -18.10 -9.78 -0.24
CA TYR A 162 -18.47 -10.32 1.06
C TYR A 162 -17.30 -11.06 1.71
N LYS A 163 -17.18 -10.89 3.01
CA LYS A 163 -16.22 -11.63 3.86
C LYS A 163 -16.80 -11.81 5.26
N LYS A 164 -16.72 -13.04 5.79
CA LYS A 164 -16.94 -13.31 7.20
C LYS A 164 -15.58 -13.41 7.90
N LEU A 165 -15.38 -12.60 8.93
CA LEU A 165 -14.18 -12.61 9.76
C LEU A 165 -14.18 -13.80 10.72
N VAL A 166 -13.02 -14.17 11.23
CA VAL A 166 -12.87 -15.24 12.23
C VAL A 166 -13.69 -14.97 13.49
N GLY A 167 -13.86 -13.69 13.88
CA GLY A 167 -14.70 -13.24 15.00
C GLY A 167 -16.21 -13.30 14.74
N GLY A 168 -16.64 -13.72 13.53
CA GLY A 168 -18.06 -13.85 13.16
C GLY A 168 -18.66 -12.60 12.53
N GLU A 169 -17.97 -11.46 12.54
CA GLU A 169 -18.39 -10.24 11.88
C GLU A 169 -18.49 -10.45 10.36
N GLU A 170 -19.53 -9.93 9.75
CA GLU A 170 -19.79 -10.04 8.32
C GLU A 170 -19.56 -8.69 7.64
N LEU A 171 -18.66 -8.66 6.68
CA LEU A 171 -18.31 -7.48 5.92
C LEU A 171 -18.92 -7.55 4.52
N TYR A 172 -19.57 -6.48 4.12
CA TYR A 172 -20.05 -6.26 2.77
C TYR A 172 -19.36 -5.02 2.20
N PHE A 173 -18.75 -5.13 1.03
CA PHE A 173 -18.01 -4.05 0.39
C PHE A 173 -18.85 -2.79 0.22
N ASP A 174 -20.12 -2.95 -0.14
CA ASP A 174 -21.07 -1.83 -0.33
C ASP A 174 -21.36 -1.08 0.98
N ASN A 175 -21.14 -1.71 2.14
CA ASN A 175 -21.37 -1.12 3.46
C ASN A 175 -20.14 -0.37 4.00
N TYR A 176 -19.04 -0.32 3.25
CA TYR A 176 -17.92 0.53 3.64
C TYR A 176 -18.34 2.01 3.60
N PRO A 177 -17.72 2.89 4.39
CA PRO A 177 -18.18 4.28 4.53
C PRO A 177 -17.81 5.16 3.33
N TRP A 178 -18.31 4.79 2.13
CA TRP A 178 -18.05 5.46 0.85
C TRP A 178 -18.62 6.87 0.79
N GLY A 179 -19.76 7.09 1.41
CA GLY A 179 -20.51 8.34 1.36
C GLY A 179 -20.11 9.32 2.46
N ASN A 180 -20.04 10.57 2.10
CA ASN A 180 -19.88 11.85 2.81
C ASN A 180 -18.47 12.36 2.90
#